data_8e0489c428dc0a03fd7a8b40bc7aaff2
#
_entry.id   8e0489c428dc0a03fd7a8b40bc7aaff2
#
_cell.length_a   1.000
_cell.length_b   1.000
_cell.length_c   1.000
_cell.angle_alpha   90.00
_cell.angle_beta   90.00
_cell.angle_gamma   90.00
#
_symmetry.space_group_name_H-M   'P 1'
#
loop_
_entity.id
_entity.type
_entity.pdbx_description
1 polymer ?
#
loop_
_entity_poly.entity_id
_entity_poly.type
_entity_poly.pdbx_seq_one_letter_code
_entity_poly.pdbx_strand_id
1 'polypeptide(L)'
;LHKSKIGQMFARKKSIKKVREEMEFLHKKFNLELIYFLDDTFLAMSEKRFDEFSEMYMDFKIPFWMNTRCETMTEKRAKRLEEMNMLRMSFGIEHGNEEYRSKVLKRSLTNERMLSAFNMTSGKKYVTNGNCLIGMPEETRGLIFDSIEFTRLLPSDCERTGAFIFAPYHGTPLRDIAVKKKYIKDPDSICDITKPEDSMLDQPQLPRQELIGLASTFGCYQTLPKSKWKWIKKAEPDTDEAKKLRVD
;
A
#
# COMPACT_ATOMS: atom_id res chain seq x y z
N LEU A 1 18.34 -9.84 -2.82
CA LEU A 1 19.02 -9.16 -1.68
C LEU A 1 18.93 -9.95 -0.38
N HIS A 2 17.76 -10.54 -0.02
CA HIS A 2 17.57 -11.22 1.27
C HIS A 2 18.41 -12.50 1.48
N LYS A 3 18.93 -13.11 0.42
CA LYS A 3 19.77 -14.32 0.51
C LYS A 3 21.27 -14.03 0.52
N SER A 4 21.69 -12.78 0.33
CA SER A 4 23.09 -12.36 0.39
C SER A 4 23.47 -11.87 1.79
N LYS A 5 24.78 -11.90 2.14
CA LYS A 5 25.27 -11.28 3.39
C LYS A 5 24.90 -9.80 3.47
N ILE A 6 24.90 -9.08 2.34
CA ILE A 6 24.51 -7.68 2.24
C ILE A 6 23.01 -7.50 2.56
N GLY A 7 22.13 -8.40 2.05
CA GLY A 7 20.70 -8.35 2.35
C GLY A 7 20.39 -8.60 3.82
N GLN A 8 21.11 -9.49 4.49
CA GLN A 8 20.99 -9.72 5.93
C GLN A 8 21.44 -8.50 6.76
N MET A 9 22.43 -7.75 6.28
CA MET A 9 22.89 -6.50 6.93
C MET A 9 21.94 -5.33 6.65
N PHE A 10 21.13 -5.38 5.61
CA PHE A 10 20.21 -4.30 5.24
C PHE A 10 19.02 -4.18 6.20
N ALA A 11 18.48 -5.30 6.70
CA ALA A 11 17.34 -5.32 7.63
C ALA A 11 17.73 -5.03 9.09
N ARG A 12 18.58 -4.02 9.32
CA ARG A 12 18.99 -3.62 10.68
C ARG A 12 17.87 -2.87 11.39
N LYS A 13 17.67 -3.19 12.65
CA LYS A 13 16.72 -2.49 13.52
C LYS A 13 17.46 -1.83 14.69
N LYS A 14 17.07 -0.62 15.05
CA LYS A 14 17.54 0.04 16.28
C LYS A 14 17.13 -0.76 17.51
N SER A 15 17.89 -0.77 18.58
CA SER A 15 17.45 -1.33 19.86
C SER A 15 16.25 -0.55 20.41
N ILE A 16 15.38 -1.20 21.20
CA ILE A 16 14.25 -0.52 21.84
C ILE A 16 14.72 0.65 22.70
N LYS A 17 15.83 0.47 23.43
CA LYS A 17 16.46 1.56 24.19
C LYS A 17 16.78 2.78 23.31
N LYS A 18 17.37 2.53 22.11
CA LYS A 18 17.72 3.65 21.20
C LYS A 18 16.49 4.33 20.64
N VAL A 19 15.44 3.57 20.34
CA VAL A 19 14.16 4.14 19.89
C VAL A 19 13.56 5.03 20.98
N ARG A 20 13.56 4.57 22.25
CA ARG A 20 13.11 5.37 23.40
C ARG A 20 13.87 6.68 23.51
N GLU A 21 15.20 6.63 23.51
CA GLU A 21 16.06 7.83 23.62
C GLU A 21 15.74 8.86 22.52
N GLU A 22 15.55 8.40 21.28
CA GLU A 22 15.20 9.27 20.15
C GLU A 22 13.80 9.87 20.33
N MET A 23 12.82 9.09 20.76
CA MET A 23 11.45 9.58 21.00
C MET A 23 11.41 10.59 22.13
N GLU A 24 12.08 10.32 23.26
CA GLU A 24 12.20 11.26 24.39
C GLU A 24 12.81 12.58 23.96
N PHE A 25 13.92 12.53 23.21
CA PHE A 25 14.59 13.71 22.67
C PHE A 25 13.67 14.53 21.76
N LEU A 26 13.03 13.85 20.77
CA LEU A 26 12.17 14.51 19.80
C LEU A 26 10.92 15.09 20.48
N HIS A 27 10.28 14.32 21.37
CA HIS A 27 9.08 14.79 22.08
C HIS A 27 9.40 16.01 22.98
N LYS A 28 10.50 15.94 23.74
CA LYS A 28 10.97 17.07 24.57
C LYS A 28 11.28 18.31 23.74
N LYS A 29 11.86 18.15 22.55
CA LYS A 29 12.29 19.26 21.70
C LYS A 29 11.16 19.88 20.89
N PHE A 30 10.23 19.06 20.38
CA PHE A 30 9.24 19.46 19.38
C PHE A 30 7.77 19.30 19.84
N ASN A 31 7.52 18.76 21.05
CA ASN A 31 6.17 18.47 21.54
C ASN A 31 5.36 17.67 20.53
N LEU A 32 5.85 16.46 20.18
CA LEU A 32 5.24 15.62 19.12
C LEU A 32 3.76 15.35 19.37
N GLU A 33 2.92 15.65 18.39
CA GLU A 33 1.48 15.38 18.38
C GLU A 33 1.13 14.13 17.57
N LEU A 34 1.99 13.75 16.62
CA LEU A 34 1.82 12.60 15.75
C LEU A 34 3.19 12.02 15.35
N ILE A 35 3.28 10.70 15.25
CA ILE A 35 4.46 10.00 14.72
C ILE A 35 4.06 9.20 13.49
N TYR A 36 4.78 9.39 12.38
CA TYR A 36 4.71 8.49 11.24
C TYR A 36 5.95 7.58 11.20
N PHE A 37 5.75 6.28 11.44
CA PHE A 37 6.81 5.29 11.31
C PHE A 37 7.03 4.91 9.84
N LEU A 38 8.17 5.31 9.29
CA LEU A 38 8.54 5.13 7.87
C LEU A 38 9.16 3.75 7.57
N ASP A 39 8.72 2.73 8.27
CA ASP A 39 9.10 1.35 7.95
C ASP A 39 8.23 0.79 6.81
N ASP A 40 8.83 0.11 5.83
CA ASP A 40 8.09 -0.58 4.76
C ASP A 40 7.14 -1.65 5.30
N THR A 41 7.49 -2.26 6.44
CA THR A 41 6.70 -3.27 7.13
C THR A 41 6.98 -3.19 8.62
N PHE A 42 6.33 -2.26 9.30
CA PHE A 42 6.58 -1.98 10.72
C PHE A 42 6.47 -3.23 11.61
N LEU A 43 5.43 -4.05 11.41
CA LEU A 43 5.21 -5.25 12.20
C LEU A 43 6.04 -6.47 11.76
N ALA A 44 6.99 -6.34 10.82
CA ALA A 44 7.93 -7.41 10.48
C ALA A 44 8.96 -7.59 11.59
N MET A 45 8.49 -8.03 12.76
CA MET A 45 9.29 -8.28 13.95
C MET A 45 8.75 -9.48 14.73
N SER A 46 9.60 -10.07 15.59
CA SER A 46 9.17 -11.15 16.50
C SER A 46 8.14 -10.64 17.52
N GLU A 47 7.32 -11.54 18.05
CA GLU A 47 6.37 -11.20 19.12
C GLU A 47 7.07 -10.59 20.35
N LYS A 48 8.19 -11.16 20.78
CA LYS A 48 8.99 -10.62 21.88
C LYS A 48 9.37 -9.16 21.62
N ARG A 49 9.85 -8.84 20.41
CA ARG A 49 10.24 -7.46 20.09
C ARG A 49 9.03 -6.53 20.00
N PHE A 50 7.89 -7.02 19.52
CA PHE A 50 6.66 -6.24 19.50
C PHE A 50 6.18 -5.94 20.92
N ASP A 51 6.23 -6.92 21.82
CA ASP A 51 5.88 -6.74 23.23
C ASP A 51 6.80 -5.69 23.89
N GLU A 52 8.13 -5.84 23.75
CA GLU A 52 9.12 -4.87 24.28
C GLU A 52 8.87 -3.44 23.72
N PHE A 53 8.60 -3.33 22.41
CA PHE A 53 8.29 -2.04 21.79
C PHE A 53 6.99 -1.47 22.34
N SER A 54 5.94 -2.27 22.40
CA SER A 54 4.63 -1.82 22.85
C SER A 54 4.62 -1.40 24.33
N GLU A 55 5.33 -2.11 25.19
CA GLU A 55 5.51 -1.72 26.60
C GLU A 55 6.22 -0.37 26.70
N MET A 56 7.32 -0.20 25.99
CA MET A 56 8.02 1.08 25.92
C MET A 56 7.14 2.21 25.42
N TYR A 57 6.32 1.96 24.37
CA TYR A 57 5.48 2.98 23.73
C TYR A 57 4.33 3.44 24.61
N MET A 58 3.86 2.61 25.54
CA MET A 58 2.81 2.96 26.50
C MET A 58 3.16 4.17 27.37
N ASP A 59 4.45 4.48 27.57
CA ASP A 59 4.88 5.67 28.31
C ASP A 59 4.65 6.97 27.54
N PHE A 60 4.54 6.89 26.21
CA PHE A 60 4.37 8.05 25.33
C PHE A 60 2.92 8.22 24.88
N LYS A 61 2.30 7.17 24.36
CA LYS A 61 0.93 7.16 23.79
C LYS A 61 0.65 8.28 22.80
N ILE A 62 1.70 8.75 22.11
CA ILE A 62 1.54 9.73 21.03
C ILE A 62 0.80 9.05 19.88
N PRO A 63 -0.24 9.67 19.29
CA PRO A 63 -0.90 9.11 18.10
C PRO A 63 0.13 8.76 17.03
N PHE A 64 -0.05 7.61 16.35
CA PHE A 64 0.90 7.23 15.30
C PHE A 64 0.24 6.57 14.10
N TRP A 65 0.95 6.64 12.99
CA TRP A 65 0.63 5.99 11.73
C TRP A 65 1.79 5.07 11.29
N MET A 66 1.46 3.93 10.68
CA MET A 66 2.44 2.98 10.16
C MET A 66 1.93 2.26 8.91
N ASN A 67 2.89 1.75 8.13
CA ASN A 67 2.62 0.80 7.05
C ASN A 67 3.03 -0.60 7.50
N THR A 68 2.26 -1.60 7.09
CA THR A 68 2.60 -3.00 7.34
C THR A 68 1.99 -3.93 6.29
N ARG A 69 2.23 -5.22 6.45
CA ARG A 69 1.70 -6.27 5.57
C ARG A 69 0.65 -7.10 6.30
N CYS A 70 -0.37 -7.55 5.58
CA CYS A 70 -1.47 -8.34 6.15
C CYS A 70 -0.98 -9.59 6.92
N GLU A 71 0.06 -10.27 6.42
CA GLU A 71 0.62 -11.46 7.05
C GLU A 71 1.24 -11.22 8.43
N THR A 72 1.53 -9.98 8.78
CA THR A 72 2.11 -9.61 10.09
C THR A 72 1.06 -9.33 11.16
N MET A 73 -0.23 -9.27 10.78
CA MET A 73 -1.31 -8.96 11.71
C MET A 73 -1.78 -10.19 12.47
N THR A 74 -2.07 -10.00 13.76
CA THR A 74 -2.71 -10.95 14.66
C THR A 74 -3.71 -10.21 15.55
N GLU A 75 -4.69 -10.90 16.12
CA GLU A 75 -5.66 -10.32 17.08
C GLU A 75 -4.97 -9.64 18.28
N LYS A 76 -3.93 -10.27 18.82
CA LYS A 76 -3.11 -9.69 19.90
C LYS A 76 -2.54 -8.34 19.49
N ARG A 77 -1.96 -8.28 18.29
CA ARG A 77 -1.35 -7.04 17.77
C ARG A 77 -2.39 -5.97 17.50
N ALA A 78 -3.53 -6.34 16.88
CA ALA A 78 -4.61 -5.41 16.60
C ALA A 78 -5.12 -4.72 17.87
N LYS A 79 -5.36 -5.50 18.96
CA LYS A 79 -5.76 -4.98 20.26
C LYS A 79 -4.67 -4.11 20.88
N ARG A 80 -3.42 -4.56 20.87
CA ARG A 80 -2.31 -3.83 21.49
C ARG A 80 -2.01 -2.51 20.82
N LEU A 81 -2.13 -2.45 19.48
CA LEU A 81 -1.98 -1.21 18.72
C LEU A 81 -3.05 -0.16 19.08
N GLU A 82 -4.28 -0.60 19.34
CA GLU A 82 -5.35 0.27 19.84
C GLU A 82 -5.00 0.86 21.22
N GLU A 83 -4.50 0.01 22.14
CA GLU A 83 -4.06 0.44 23.48
C GLU A 83 -2.91 1.45 23.44
N MET A 84 -2.03 1.33 22.43
CA MET A 84 -0.91 2.21 22.16
C MET A 84 -1.33 3.56 21.56
N ASN A 85 -2.61 3.80 21.31
CA ASN A 85 -3.14 5.02 20.67
C ASN A 85 -2.78 5.12 19.17
N MET A 86 -2.80 3.98 18.45
CA MET A 86 -2.64 4.04 17.00
C MET A 86 -3.75 4.87 16.37
N LEU A 87 -3.41 5.75 15.43
CA LEU A 87 -4.35 6.58 14.67
C LEU A 87 -4.73 5.93 13.35
N ARG A 88 -3.73 5.42 12.61
CA ARG A 88 -3.92 4.88 11.26
C ARG A 88 -2.93 3.74 10.96
N MET A 89 -3.40 2.79 10.18
CA MET A 89 -2.58 1.72 9.63
C MET A 89 -2.90 1.51 8.15
N SER A 90 -1.85 1.32 7.33
CA SER A 90 -2.00 1.00 5.92
C SER A 90 -1.47 -0.41 5.64
N PHE A 91 -2.30 -1.25 5.03
CA PHE A 91 -1.89 -2.57 4.53
C PHE A 91 -1.52 -2.51 3.05
N GLY A 92 -0.37 -3.10 2.68
CA GLY A 92 -0.05 -3.36 1.29
C GLY A 92 -0.85 -4.56 0.77
N ILE A 93 -1.89 -4.32 -0.01
CA ILE A 93 -2.64 -5.33 -0.79
C ILE A 93 -1.84 -5.66 -2.04
N GLU A 94 -1.29 -4.65 -2.66
CA GLU A 94 -0.60 -4.60 -3.94
C GLU A 94 -1.52 -4.95 -5.10
N HIS A 95 -2.10 -6.16 -5.14
CA HIS A 95 -2.97 -6.62 -6.22
C HIS A 95 -4.02 -7.61 -5.72
N GLY A 96 -5.27 -7.50 -6.21
CA GLY A 96 -6.39 -8.36 -5.81
C GLY A 96 -6.41 -9.75 -6.44
N ASN A 97 -5.79 -9.92 -7.62
CA ASN A 97 -5.69 -11.25 -8.25
C ASN A 97 -4.54 -12.05 -7.62
N GLU A 98 -4.85 -13.17 -6.97
CA GLU A 98 -3.85 -14.00 -6.25
C GLU A 98 -2.81 -14.60 -7.17
N GLU A 99 -3.22 -15.08 -8.34
CA GLU A 99 -2.31 -15.71 -9.30
C GLU A 99 -1.33 -14.70 -9.85
N TYR A 100 -1.81 -13.53 -10.28
CA TYR A 100 -0.97 -12.44 -10.76
C TYR A 100 -0.03 -11.96 -9.64
N ARG A 101 -0.53 -11.73 -8.43
CA ARG A 101 0.27 -11.33 -7.28
C ARG A 101 1.37 -12.33 -6.96
N SER A 102 1.05 -13.62 -6.97
CA SER A 102 2.04 -14.69 -6.73
C SER A 102 3.08 -14.79 -7.84
N LYS A 103 2.66 -14.74 -9.10
CA LYS A 103 3.56 -14.89 -10.27
C LYS A 103 4.44 -13.66 -10.51
N VAL A 104 3.86 -12.47 -10.43
CA VAL A 104 4.54 -11.22 -10.79
C VAL A 104 5.25 -10.59 -9.59
N LEU A 105 4.56 -10.45 -8.46
CA LEU A 105 5.11 -9.82 -7.26
C LEU A 105 5.82 -10.79 -6.32
N LYS A 106 5.77 -12.10 -6.62
CA LYS A 106 6.31 -13.16 -5.76
C LYS A 106 5.76 -13.11 -4.33
N ARG A 107 4.47 -12.74 -4.20
CA ARG A 107 3.72 -12.69 -2.94
C ARG A 107 2.58 -13.69 -3.00
N SER A 108 2.69 -14.77 -2.24
CA SER A 108 1.76 -15.92 -2.24
C SER A 108 0.67 -15.82 -1.14
N LEU A 109 0.48 -14.64 -0.52
CA LEU A 109 -0.59 -14.45 0.45
C LEU A 109 -1.95 -14.56 -0.23
N THR A 110 -2.86 -15.37 0.35
CA THR A 110 -4.21 -15.54 -0.19
C THR A 110 -5.12 -14.33 0.11
N ASN A 111 -6.15 -14.12 -0.70
CA ASN A 111 -7.14 -13.08 -0.46
C ASN A 111 -7.90 -13.32 0.85
N GLU A 112 -8.19 -14.58 1.17
CA GLU A 112 -8.80 -14.97 2.45
C GLU A 112 -7.94 -14.50 3.64
N ARG A 113 -6.63 -14.75 3.60
CA ARG A 113 -5.71 -14.33 4.66
C ARG A 113 -5.60 -12.80 4.74
N MET A 114 -5.64 -12.09 3.61
CA MET A 114 -5.69 -10.63 3.61
C MET A 114 -6.99 -10.12 4.24
N LEU A 115 -8.16 -10.64 3.83
CA LEU A 115 -9.44 -10.26 4.42
C LEU A 115 -9.48 -10.54 5.93
N SER A 116 -8.93 -11.68 6.37
CA SER A 116 -8.79 -12.00 7.80
C SER A 116 -8.02 -10.89 8.54
N ALA A 117 -6.92 -10.37 7.96
CA ALA A 117 -6.14 -9.30 8.59
C ALA A 117 -6.94 -7.99 8.71
N PHE A 118 -7.71 -7.62 7.68
CA PHE A 118 -8.61 -6.47 7.74
C PHE A 118 -9.73 -6.66 8.77
N ASN A 119 -10.31 -7.86 8.86
CA ASN A 119 -11.35 -8.17 9.85
C ASN A 119 -10.82 -8.06 11.29
N MET A 120 -9.57 -8.44 11.56
CA MET A 120 -8.93 -8.26 12.89
C MET A 120 -8.84 -6.79 13.30
N THR A 121 -8.82 -5.87 12.34
CA THR A 121 -8.72 -4.42 12.59
C THR A 121 -10.07 -3.70 12.54
N SER A 122 -11.11 -4.36 12.07
CA SER A 122 -12.48 -3.80 12.04
C SER A 122 -13.01 -3.57 13.45
N GLY A 123 -13.74 -2.48 13.64
CA GLY A 123 -14.30 -2.07 14.93
C GLY A 123 -13.27 -1.52 15.92
N LYS A 124 -12.00 -1.33 15.52
CA LYS A 124 -10.98 -0.67 16.34
C LYS A 124 -11.12 0.85 16.27
N LYS A 125 -10.53 1.56 17.24
CA LYS A 125 -10.54 3.03 17.30
C LYS A 125 -9.63 3.70 16.27
N TYR A 126 -8.81 2.95 15.56
CA TYR A 126 -7.92 3.46 14.53
C TYR A 126 -8.43 3.14 13.12
N VAL A 127 -8.03 3.95 12.17
CA VAL A 127 -8.40 3.79 10.77
C VAL A 127 -7.47 2.78 10.09
N THR A 128 -8.04 1.85 9.33
CA THR A 128 -7.29 0.93 8.47
C THR A 128 -7.60 1.21 7.02
N ASN A 129 -6.59 1.18 6.15
CA ASN A 129 -6.76 1.25 4.71
C ASN A 129 -5.88 0.25 3.97
N GLY A 130 -6.22 -0.03 2.72
CA GLY A 130 -5.44 -0.90 1.84
C GLY A 130 -4.86 -0.13 0.65
N ASN A 131 -3.60 -0.38 0.32
CA ASN A 131 -2.93 0.21 -0.83
C ASN A 131 -2.78 -0.83 -1.95
N CYS A 132 -3.24 -0.48 -3.17
CA CYS A 132 -3.05 -1.26 -4.37
C CYS A 132 -2.03 -0.60 -5.29
N LEU A 133 -1.32 -1.41 -6.10
CA LEU A 133 -0.49 -0.96 -7.20
C LEU A 133 -1.13 -1.41 -8.51
N ILE A 134 -1.19 -0.53 -9.50
CA ILE A 134 -1.70 -0.82 -10.84
C ILE A 134 -0.72 -0.35 -11.91
N GLY A 135 -0.82 -0.89 -13.12
CA GLY A 135 0.06 -0.54 -14.23
C GLY A 135 1.39 -1.32 -14.23
N MET A 136 1.46 -2.43 -13.51
CA MET A 136 2.62 -3.31 -13.51
C MET A 136 2.79 -4.02 -14.89
N PRO A 137 4.01 -4.51 -15.21
CA PRO A 137 4.23 -5.26 -16.45
C PRO A 137 3.24 -6.41 -16.64
N GLU A 138 2.71 -6.56 -17.85
CA GLU A 138 1.74 -7.60 -18.25
C GLU A 138 0.35 -7.46 -17.60
N GLU A 139 0.10 -6.40 -16.86
CA GLU A 139 -1.22 -6.16 -16.28
C GLU A 139 -2.22 -5.76 -17.36
N THR A 140 -3.47 -6.13 -17.17
CA THR A 140 -4.59 -5.78 -18.04
C THR A 140 -5.67 -5.05 -17.26
N ARG A 141 -6.57 -4.38 -17.96
CA ARG A 141 -7.76 -3.80 -17.34
C ARG A 141 -8.53 -4.80 -16.48
N GLY A 142 -8.70 -6.03 -16.95
CA GLY A 142 -9.40 -7.09 -16.20
C GLY A 142 -8.72 -7.38 -14.86
N LEU A 143 -7.40 -7.48 -14.83
CA LEU A 143 -6.62 -7.68 -13.60
C LEU A 143 -6.76 -6.50 -12.62
N ILE A 144 -6.83 -5.26 -13.12
CA ILE A 144 -7.11 -4.09 -12.26
C ILE A 144 -8.51 -4.22 -11.63
N PHE A 145 -9.51 -4.69 -12.40
CA PHE A 145 -10.85 -4.93 -11.87
C PHE A 145 -10.89 -6.04 -10.82
N ASP A 146 -10.02 -7.07 -10.88
CA ASP A 146 -9.87 -8.04 -9.80
C ASP A 146 -9.42 -7.36 -8.50
N SER A 147 -8.55 -6.35 -8.60
CA SER A 147 -8.14 -5.54 -7.44
C SER A 147 -9.30 -4.68 -6.91
N ILE A 148 -10.09 -4.06 -7.78
CA ILE A 148 -11.29 -3.31 -7.42
C ILE A 148 -12.28 -4.22 -6.70
N GLU A 149 -12.62 -5.38 -7.27
CA GLU A 149 -13.57 -6.33 -6.67
C GLU A 149 -13.08 -6.86 -5.32
N PHE A 150 -11.79 -7.16 -5.19
CA PHE A 150 -11.22 -7.54 -3.91
C PHE A 150 -11.40 -6.45 -2.85
N THR A 151 -11.09 -5.20 -3.20
CA THR A 151 -11.20 -4.09 -2.23
C THR A 151 -12.66 -3.79 -1.83
N ARG A 152 -13.63 -4.18 -2.64
CA ARG A 152 -15.07 -4.09 -2.29
C ARG A 152 -15.50 -5.08 -1.20
N LEU A 153 -14.70 -6.11 -0.94
CA LEU A 153 -14.95 -7.10 0.11
C LEU A 153 -14.40 -6.68 1.48
N LEU A 154 -13.62 -5.60 1.54
CA LEU A 154 -13.05 -5.10 2.80
C LEU A 154 -14.16 -4.63 3.75
N PRO A 155 -13.93 -4.68 5.08
CA PRO A 155 -14.88 -4.17 6.07
C PRO A 155 -15.32 -2.73 5.75
N SER A 156 -16.57 -2.41 6.08
CA SER A 156 -17.18 -1.10 5.74
C SER A 156 -16.53 0.08 6.46
N ASP A 157 -15.89 -0.16 7.60
CA ASP A 157 -15.13 0.81 8.38
C ASP A 157 -13.67 0.97 7.92
N CYS A 158 -13.26 0.15 6.93
CA CYS A 158 -11.98 0.32 6.27
C CYS A 158 -12.03 1.53 5.32
N GLU A 159 -11.15 2.49 5.52
CA GLU A 159 -10.99 3.58 4.57
C GLU A 159 -10.35 3.05 3.29
N ARG A 160 -10.98 3.31 2.18
CA ARG A 160 -10.50 2.88 0.88
C ARG A 160 -9.69 4.00 0.25
N THR A 161 -8.47 3.68 -0.13
CA THR A 161 -7.64 4.57 -0.92
C THR A 161 -7.71 4.19 -2.38
N GLY A 162 -7.34 5.11 -3.25
CA GLY A 162 -7.12 4.79 -4.66
C GLY A 162 -5.92 3.86 -4.85
N ALA A 163 -5.70 3.43 -6.07
CA ALA A 163 -4.51 2.67 -6.42
C ALA A 163 -3.38 3.60 -6.86
N PHE A 164 -2.15 3.23 -6.53
CA PHE A 164 -0.94 3.92 -6.97
C PHE A 164 -0.46 3.34 -8.30
N ILE A 165 -0.03 4.17 -9.22
CA ILE A 165 0.58 3.71 -10.46
C ILE A 165 1.99 3.18 -10.18
N PHE A 166 2.29 2.01 -10.73
CA PHE A 166 3.57 1.35 -10.54
C PHE A 166 4.74 2.15 -11.11
N ALA A 167 5.73 2.41 -10.28
CA ALA A 167 6.99 3.05 -10.63
C ALA A 167 8.11 2.00 -10.77
N PRO A 168 8.68 1.79 -11.97
CA PRO A 168 9.70 0.79 -12.23
C PRO A 168 11.09 1.26 -11.78
N TYR A 169 11.42 1.11 -10.51
CA TYR A 169 12.73 1.51 -9.96
C TYR A 169 13.87 0.67 -10.53
N HIS A 170 15.03 1.32 -10.76
CA HIS A 170 16.27 0.65 -11.20
C HIS A 170 16.67 -0.49 -10.25
N GLY A 171 17.18 -1.58 -10.82
CA GLY A 171 17.61 -2.76 -10.06
C GLY A 171 16.48 -3.66 -9.57
N THR A 172 15.23 -3.42 -10.01
CA THR A 172 14.10 -4.29 -9.68
C THR A 172 13.77 -5.26 -10.85
N PRO A 173 13.40 -6.52 -10.55
CA PRO A 173 13.04 -7.49 -11.59
C PRO A 173 11.88 -7.03 -12.50
N LEU A 174 10.93 -6.25 -11.97
CA LEU A 174 9.82 -5.75 -12.77
C LEU A 174 10.27 -4.69 -13.78
N ARG A 175 11.27 -3.86 -13.43
CA ARG A 175 11.88 -2.96 -14.41
C ARG A 175 12.59 -3.74 -15.51
N ASP A 176 13.35 -4.79 -15.17
CA ASP A 176 14.05 -5.64 -16.15
C ASP A 176 13.04 -6.25 -17.15
N ILE A 177 11.89 -6.72 -16.66
CA ILE A 177 10.79 -7.19 -17.51
C ILE A 177 10.28 -6.08 -18.43
N ALA A 178 10.02 -4.89 -17.89
CA ALA A 178 9.49 -3.76 -18.66
C ALA A 178 10.47 -3.30 -19.76
N VAL A 179 11.77 -3.25 -19.47
CA VAL A 179 12.82 -2.94 -20.46
C VAL A 179 12.88 -4.03 -21.53
N LYS A 180 12.95 -5.29 -21.14
CA LYS A 180 12.99 -6.44 -22.07
C LYS A 180 11.79 -6.47 -23.02
N LYS A 181 10.61 -6.10 -22.52
CA LYS A 181 9.35 -6.04 -23.27
C LYS A 181 9.21 -4.74 -24.07
N LYS A 182 10.15 -3.83 -23.97
CA LYS A 182 10.13 -2.49 -24.60
C LYS A 182 8.97 -1.61 -24.15
N TYR A 183 8.47 -1.81 -22.93
CA TYR A 183 7.47 -0.95 -22.31
C TYR A 183 8.07 0.37 -21.80
N ILE A 184 9.37 0.42 -21.63
CA ILE A 184 10.13 1.65 -21.32
C ILE A 184 10.93 2.00 -22.58
N LYS A 185 10.72 3.22 -23.09
CA LYS A 185 11.37 3.69 -24.34
C LYS A 185 12.88 3.86 -24.17
N ASP A 186 13.28 4.46 -23.07
CA ASP A 186 14.69 4.69 -22.72
C ASP A 186 15.01 3.90 -21.42
N PRO A 187 15.82 2.81 -21.52
CA PRO A 187 16.19 1.99 -20.37
C PRO A 187 16.92 2.74 -19.26
N ASP A 188 17.56 3.85 -19.55
CA ASP A 188 18.32 4.66 -18.58
C ASP A 188 17.46 5.76 -17.93
N SER A 189 16.22 5.96 -18.41
CA SER A 189 15.30 6.94 -17.85
C SER A 189 14.97 6.67 -16.39
N ILE A 190 14.85 7.74 -15.61
CA ILE A 190 14.47 7.68 -14.19
C ILE A 190 12.97 7.96 -14.05
N CYS A 191 12.31 7.20 -13.20
CA CYS A 191 10.90 7.45 -12.88
C CYS A 191 10.74 8.81 -12.19
N ASP A 192 9.86 9.65 -12.71
CA ASP A 192 9.53 10.94 -12.10
C ASP A 192 8.52 10.70 -10.95
N ILE A 193 9.04 10.58 -9.74
CA ILE A 193 8.22 10.38 -8.52
C ILE A 193 7.40 11.61 -8.13
N THR A 194 7.62 12.75 -8.78
CA THR A 194 6.83 13.97 -8.55
C THR A 194 5.50 13.95 -9.30
N LYS A 195 5.32 12.98 -10.19
CA LYS A 195 4.09 12.73 -10.94
C LYS A 195 3.52 11.34 -10.67
N PRO A 196 3.07 11.09 -9.44
CA PRO A 196 2.59 9.76 -9.04
C PRO A 196 1.33 9.31 -9.80
N GLU A 197 0.64 10.23 -10.46
CA GLU A 197 -0.51 9.98 -11.33
C GLU A 197 -0.13 9.52 -12.74
N ASP A 198 1.16 9.50 -13.09
CA ASP A 198 1.63 9.18 -14.42
C ASP A 198 2.33 7.81 -14.49
N SER A 199 2.35 7.20 -15.67
CA SER A 199 3.03 5.94 -15.93
C SER A 199 4.23 6.11 -16.85
N MET A 200 5.33 5.48 -16.47
CA MET A 200 6.51 5.32 -17.30
C MET A 200 6.38 4.19 -18.33
N LEU A 201 5.44 3.26 -18.09
CA LEU A 201 5.23 2.10 -18.95
C LEU A 201 4.23 2.43 -20.06
N ASP A 202 4.59 2.06 -21.29
CA ASP A 202 3.72 2.09 -22.45
C ASP A 202 3.44 0.65 -22.90
N GLN A 203 2.32 0.10 -22.45
CA GLN A 203 1.98 -1.31 -22.61
C GLN A 203 0.80 -1.43 -23.60
N PRO A 204 0.88 -2.28 -24.64
CA PRO A 204 -0.18 -2.38 -25.65
C PRO A 204 -1.51 -2.89 -25.10
N GLN A 205 -1.48 -3.77 -24.05
CA GLN A 205 -2.68 -4.33 -23.42
C GLN A 205 -3.30 -3.41 -22.36
N LEU A 206 -2.59 -2.35 -21.94
CA LEU A 206 -3.04 -1.36 -20.97
C LEU A 206 -2.41 0.00 -21.34
N PRO A 207 -3.00 0.71 -22.31
CA PRO A 207 -2.50 2.01 -22.74
C PRO A 207 -2.41 3.01 -21.59
N ARG A 208 -1.36 3.84 -21.59
CA ARG A 208 -1.06 4.80 -20.52
C ARG A 208 -2.27 5.66 -20.14
N GLN A 209 -3.04 6.17 -21.11
CA GLN A 209 -4.21 7.00 -20.85
C GLN A 209 -5.33 6.22 -20.14
N GLU A 210 -5.53 4.97 -20.52
CA GLU A 210 -6.49 4.10 -19.85
C GLU A 210 -6.08 3.82 -18.40
N LEU A 211 -4.79 3.56 -18.15
CA LEU A 211 -4.26 3.35 -16.81
C LEU A 211 -4.46 4.60 -15.93
N ILE A 212 -4.13 5.79 -16.41
CA ILE A 212 -4.32 7.06 -15.70
C ILE A 212 -5.80 7.27 -15.36
N GLY A 213 -6.68 6.99 -16.32
CA GLY A 213 -8.13 7.06 -16.12
C GLY A 213 -8.62 6.10 -15.03
N LEU A 214 -8.15 4.85 -15.07
CA LEU A 214 -8.46 3.85 -14.03
C LEU A 214 -7.92 4.25 -12.67
N ALA A 215 -6.70 4.77 -12.58
CA ALA A 215 -6.13 5.27 -11.32
C ALA A 215 -7.01 6.37 -10.72
N SER A 216 -7.42 7.33 -11.54
CA SER A 216 -8.26 8.46 -11.12
C SER A 216 -9.67 8.06 -10.67
N THR A 217 -10.20 6.95 -11.19
CA THR A 217 -11.57 6.49 -10.92
C THR A 217 -11.63 5.23 -10.06
N PHE A 218 -10.48 4.68 -9.64
CA PHE A 218 -10.39 3.45 -8.85
C PHE A 218 -11.27 3.51 -7.61
N GLY A 219 -11.19 4.58 -6.84
CA GLY A 219 -12.03 4.80 -5.64
C GLY A 219 -13.54 4.82 -5.95
N CYS A 220 -13.93 5.39 -7.09
CA CYS A 220 -15.34 5.39 -7.51
C CYS A 220 -15.85 3.97 -7.80
N TYR A 221 -15.05 3.15 -8.49
CA TYR A 221 -15.37 1.74 -8.72
C TYR A 221 -15.46 0.92 -7.45
N GLN A 222 -14.64 1.24 -6.44
CA GLN A 222 -14.70 0.58 -5.13
C GLN A 222 -15.99 0.90 -4.37
N THR A 223 -16.41 2.15 -4.35
CA THR A 223 -17.45 2.63 -3.45
C THR A 223 -18.85 2.64 -4.07
N LEU A 224 -18.95 2.94 -5.36
CA LEU A 224 -20.24 3.05 -6.02
C LEU A 224 -20.80 1.68 -6.47
N PRO A 225 -22.14 1.52 -6.50
CA PRO A 225 -22.75 0.29 -6.97
C PRO A 225 -22.44 0.03 -8.46
N LYS A 226 -22.37 -1.25 -8.85
CA LYS A 226 -22.05 -1.65 -10.24
C LYS A 226 -23.00 -1.05 -11.30
N SER A 227 -24.22 -0.71 -10.94
CA SER A 227 -25.17 0.00 -11.82
C SER A 227 -24.66 1.37 -12.25
N LYS A 228 -23.75 1.98 -11.49
CA LYS A 228 -23.11 3.28 -11.83
C LYS A 228 -21.83 3.14 -12.65
N TRP A 229 -21.27 1.95 -12.82
CA TRP A 229 -19.98 1.75 -13.50
C TRP A 229 -19.93 2.28 -14.94
N LYS A 230 -21.07 2.26 -15.65
CA LYS A 230 -21.16 2.89 -16.98
C LYS A 230 -20.87 4.39 -16.96
N TRP A 231 -21.20 5.07 -15.86
CA TRP A 231 -20.92 6.50 -15.68
C TRP A 231 -19.46 6.74 -15.28
N ILE A 232 -18.93 5.89 -14.37
CA ILE A 232 -17.53 5.94 -13.98
C ILE A 232 -16.62 5.75 -15.19
N LYS A 233 -16.98 4.83 -16.10
CA LYS A 233 -16.23 4.63 -17.36
C LYS A 233 -16.19 5.89 -18.24
N LYS A 234 -17.23 6.70 -18.25
CA LYS A 234 -17.25 7.99 -18.94
C LYS A 234 -16.37 9.04 -18.27
N ALA A 235 -16.09 8.87 -16.98
CA ALA A 235 -15.23 9.75 -16.20
C ALA A 235 -13.74 9.36 -16.25
N GLU A 236 -13.37 8.23 -16.87
CA GLU A 236 -11.96 7.79 -16.97
C GLU A 236 -11.11 8.70 -17.87
N PRO A 237 -11.56 9.18 -19.05
CA PRO A 237 -10.72 9.98 -19.94
C PRO A 237 -10.19 11.24 -19.25
N ASP A 238 -8.98 11.67 -19.64
CA ASP A 238 -8.39 12.92 -19.14
C ASP A 238 -8.91 14.14 -19.96
N THR A 239 -10.22 14.36 -19.90
CA THR A 239 -10.90 15.50 -20.52
C THR A 239 -11.57 16.35 -19.45
N ASP A 240 -11.82 17.63 -19.77
CA ASP A 240 -12.48 18.53 -18.82
C ASP A 240 -13.90 18.08 -18.45
N GLU A 241 -14.61 17.46 -19.40
CA GLU A 241 -15.93 16.87 -19.15
C GLU A 241 -15.84 15.69 -18.17
N ALA A 242 -14.87 14.77 -18.36
CA ALA A 242 -14.67 13.64 -17.48
C ALA A 242 -14.20 14.09 -16.10
N LYS A 243 -13.35 15.12 -16.00
CA LYS A 243 -12.93 15.70 -14.72
C LYS A 243 -14.10 16.25 -13.91
N LYS A 244 -15.07 16.92 -14.57
CA LYS A 244 -16.30 17.37 -13.91
C LYS A 244 -17.13 16.22 -13.36
N LEU A 245 -17.27 15.12 -14.12
CA LEU A 245 -17.98 13.92 -13.66
C LEU A 245 -17.34 13.22 -12.45
N ARG A 246 -16.08 13.51 -12.14
CA ARG A 246 -15.39 12.95 -10.94
C ARG A 246 -15.69 13.73 -9.66
N VAL A 247 -16.18 14.95 -9.77
CA VAL A 247 -16.45 15.85 -8.65
C VAL A 247 -17.91 15.81 -8.24
N ASP A 248 -18.81 15.54 -9.19
CA ASP A 248 -20.25 15.34 -8.99
C ASP A 248 -20.60 13.94 -8.52
#